data_e3600102a0ba2aa2240e06d504858c15
#
_entry.id   e3600102a0ba2aa2240e06d504858c15
#
_cell.length_a   1.000
_cell.length_b   1.000
_cell.length_c   1.000
_cell.angle_alpha   90.00
_cell.angle_beta   90.00
_cell.angle_gamma   90.00
#
_symmetry.space_group_name_H-M   'P 1'
#
loop_
_entity.id
_entity.type
_entity.pdbx_description
1 polymer ?
#
loop_
_entity_poly.entity_id
_entity_poly.type
_entity_poly.pdbx_seq_one_letter_code
_entity_poly.pdbx_strand_id
1 'polypeptide(L)'
;MKKKYEVLFYIDKLSTQKNQNNPSKMLFSTKELASYLNIQRSNLSAILNELVRENKLEKISGRPVLYKIHNKLDENDLIFNQLIGVNGGLAKPIQDIKSTLLYPGKKPIILLTGESGTGKSLFAKKIYEFCKEKGLVSQSGQLVKLNCKYFMNDETMIKNIFVDYRKSTIDKAKNGMIYFDNVHLIPENINQLYMI
;
A
#
# COMPACT_ATOMS: atom_id res chain seq x y z
N MET A 1 10.32 9.03 -13.49
CA MET A 1 9.25 8.20 -12.90
C MET A 1 8.92 8.48 -11.43
N LYS A 2 9.89 8.72 -10.54
CA LYS A 2 9.67 8.95 -9.08
C LYS A 2 8.77 10.15 -8.73
N LYS A 3 8.98 11.33 -9.33
CA LYS A 3 8.25 12.56 -8.97
C LYS A 3 6.72 12.50 -9.17
N LYS A 4 6.23 11.81 -10.18
CA LYS A 4 4.79 11.68 -10.45
C LYS A 4 4.02 11.01 -9.32
N TYR A 5 4.55 9.91 -8.81
CA TYR A 5 3.92 9.17 -7.72
C TYR A 5 4.04 9.88 -6.37
N GLU A 6 5.13 10.64 -6.17
CA GLU A 6 5.24 11.53 -5.01
C GLU A 6 4.13 12.58 -5.00
N VAL A 7 3.87 13.20 -6.15
CA VAL A 7 2.77 14.16 -6.30
C VAL A 7 1.42 13.52 -5.98
N LEU A 8 1.15 12.34 -6.52
CA LEU A 8 -0.11 11.61 -6.28
C LEU A 8 -0.27 11.27 -4.79
N PHE A 9 0.77 10.75 -4.15
CA PHE A 9 0.78 10.44 -2.73
C PHE A 9 0.49 11.66 -1.85
N TYR A 10 1.10 12.80 -2.16
CA TYR A 10 0.85 14.04 -1.41
C TYR A 10 -0.60 14.53 -1.58
N ILE A 11 -1.15 14.45 -2.78
CA ILE A 11 -2.55 14.83 -3.02
C ILE A 11 -3.48 13.91 -2.22
N ASP A 12 -3.20 12.60 -2.18
CA ASP A 12 -3.96 11.62 -1.40
C ASP A 12 -3.89 11.94 0.10
N LYS A 13 -2.70 12.15 0.63
CA LYS A 13 -2.49 12.53 2.04
C LYS A 13 -3.22 13.81 2.42
N LEU A 14 -3.14 14.85 1.58
CA LEU A 14 -3.84 16.11 1.80
C LEU A 14 -5.37 15.93 1.71
N SER A 15 -5.86 15.11 0.80
CA SER A 15 -7.28 14.78 0.68
C SER A 15 -7.80 14.09 1.94
N THR A 16 -7.03 13.16 2.49
CA THR A 16 -7.39 12.41 3.71
C THR A 16 -7.42 13.32 4.94
N GLN A 17 -6.44 14.23 5.09
CA GLN A 17 -6.39 15.19 6.20
C GLN A 17 -7.53 16.22 6.15
N LYS A 18 -7.94 16.65 4.96
CA LYS A 18 -9.02 17.63 4.78
C LYS A 18 -10.42 17.03 4.92
N ASN A 19 -10.58 15.71 4.79
CA ASN A 19 -11.86 15.01 4.86
C ASN A 19 -12.54 15.08 6.23
N GLN A 20 -11.80 15.39 7.31
CA GLN A 20 -12.39 15.43 8.66
C GLN A 20 -13.30 16.63 8.91
N ASN A 21 -13.26 17.70 8.07
CA ASN A 21 -13.97 18.94 8.36
C ASN A 21 -14.78 19.57 7.20
N ASN A 22 -14.62 19.15 5.93
CA ASN A 22 -15.41 19.74 4.82
C ASN A 22 -15.17 19.04 3.46
N PRO A 23 -16.20 18.44 2.82
CA PRO A 23 -16.07 17.76 1.53
C PRO A 23 -15.66 18.69 0.36
N SER A 24 -15.96 19.98 0.45
CA SER A 24 -15.61 20.98 -0.59
C SER A 24 -14.11 21.27 -0.67
N LYS A 25 -13.31 20.82 0.29
CA LYS A 25 -11.86 21.06 0.36
C LYS A 25 -10.98 19.97 -0.25
N MET A 26 -11.56 19.02 -0.97
CA MET A 26 -10.80 17.98 -1.69
C MET A 26 -10.21 18.45 -3.02
N LEU A 27 -10.37 19.71 -3.34
CA LEU A 27 -9.93 20.32 -4.59
C LEU A 27 -8.61 21.06 -4.37
N PHE A 28 -7.66 20.85 -5.27
CA PHE A 28 -6.34 21.46 -5.22
C PHE A 28 -6.03 22.20 -6.50
N SER A 29 -5.55 23.43 -6.40
CA SER A 29 -5.01 24.15 -7.55
C SER A 29 -3.54 23.79 -7.79
N THR A 30 -3.09 23.95 -9.05
CA THR A 30 -1.67 23.78 -9.38
C THR A 30 -0.77 24.71 -8.54
N LYS A 31 -1.25 25.90 -8.20
CA LYS A 31 -0.49 26.88 -7.38
C LYS A 31 -0.28 26.37 -5.97
N GLU A 32 -1.33 25.88 -5.32
CA GLU A 32 -1.25 25.31 -3.96
C GLU A 32 -0.31 24.11 -3.92
N LEU A 33 -0.50 23.14 -4.81
CA LEU A 33 0.34 21.95 -4.86
C LEU A 33 1.80 22.27 -5.18
N ALA A 34 2.07 23.25 -6.04
CA ALA A 34 3.43 23.69 -6.37
C ALA A 34 4.15 24.26 -5.14
N SER A 35 3.42 25.05 -4.34
CA SER A 35 3.95 25.61 -3.08
C SER A 35 4.24 24.51 -2.05
N TYR A 36 3.31 23.55 -1.86
CA TYR A 36 3.50 22.44 -0.91
C TYR A 36 4.63 21.49 -1.28
N LEU A 37 4.80 21.21 -2.58
CA LEU A 37 5.76 20.23 -3.08
C LEU A 37 7.11 20.83 -3.44
N ASN A 38 7.25 22.15 -3.38
CA ASN A 38 8.42 22.89 -3.85
C ASN A 38 8.83 22.50 -5.28
N ILE A 39 7.84 22.39 -6.18
CA ILE A 39 8.00 22.02 -7.59
C ILE A 39 7.62 23.23 -8.45
N GLN A 40 8.39 23.49 -9.50
CA GLN A 40 8.02 24.51 -10.48
C GLN A 40 6.64 24.24 -11.05
N ARG A 41 5.80 25.28 -11.14
CA ARG A 41 4.40 25.19 -11.56
C ARG A 41 4.21 24.56 -12.94
N SER A 42 5.09 24.85 -13.91
CA SER A 42 5.09 24.25 -15.24
C SER A 42 5.30 22.75 -15.21
N ASN A 43 6.31 22.29 -14.46
CA ASN A 43 6.64 20.88 -14.31
C ASN A 43 5.51 20.12 -13.58
N LEU A 44 4.95 20.73 -12.54
CA LEU A 44 3.81 20.16 -11.82
C LEU A 44 2.57 20.05 -12.71
N SER A 45 2.29 21.07 -13.53
CA SER A 45 1.16 21.06 -14.47
C SER A 45 1.28 19.89 -15.46
N ALA A 46 2.47 19.61 -15.99
CA ALA A 46 2.71 18.46 -16.85
C ALA A 46 2.41 17.14 -16.13
N ILE A 47 2.91 16.98 -14.90
CA ILE A 47 2.67 15.79 -14.06
C ILE A 47 1.17 15.61 -13.77
N LEU A 48 0.47 16.68 -13.39
CA LEU A 48 -0.96 16.61 -13.08
C LEU A 48 -1.78 16.23 -14.34
N ASN A 49 -1.45 16.77 -15.50
CA ASN A 49 -2.13 16.40 -16.75
C ASN A 49 -1.84 14.94 -17.15
N GLU A 50 -0.64 14.42 -16.86
CA GLU A 50 -0.31 13.01 -17.05
C GLU A 50 -1.15 12.12 -16.13
N LEU A 51 -1.26 12.47 -14.84
CA LEU A 51 -2.10 11.76 -13.88
C LEU A 51 -3.60 11.79 -14.24
N VAL A 52 -4.07 12.87 -14.86
CA VAL A 52 -5.44 12.95 -15.40
C VAL A 52 -5.62 11.98 -16.57
N ARG A 53 -4.67 11.89 -17.50
CA ARG A 53 -4.71 10.92 -18.61
C ARG A 53 -4.69 9.47 -18.12
N GLU A 54 -4.03 9.22 -16.98
CA GLU A 54 -4.01 7.90 -16.33
C GLU A 54 -5.25 7.62 -15.45
N ASN A 55 -6.27 8.50 -15.49
CA ASN A 55 -7.47 8.41 -14.65
C ASN A 55 -7.16 8.36 -13.13
N LYS A 56 -6.02 8.90 -12.70
CA LYS A 56 -5.63 9.01 -11.28
C LYS A 56 -6.18 10.29 -10.64
N LEU A 57 -6.29 11.33 -11.42
CA LEU A 57 -6.86 12.61 -11.01
C LEU A 57 -8.02 13.00 -11.96
N GLU A 58 -8.98 13.69 -11.40
CA GLU A 58 -10.01 14.39 -12.14
C GLU A 58 -9.65 15.88 -12.22
N LYS A 59 -9.73 16.44 -13.43
CA LYS A 59 -9.50 17.85 -13.70
C LYS A 59 -10.82 18.57 -13.80
N ILE A 60 -11.01 19.57 -12.94
CA ILE A 60 -12.19 20.44 -12.94
C ILE A 60 -11.82 21.75 -13.62
N SER A 61 -12.46 22.01 -14.75
CA SER A 61 -12.25 23.22 -15.52
C SER A 61 -12.77 24.44 -14.76
N GLY A 62 -11.97 25.50 -14.72
CA GLY A 62 -12.30 26.74 -14.01
C GLY A 62 -11.10 27.68 -13.94
N ARG A 63 -11.27 28.81 -13.28
CA ARG A 63 -10.17 29.75 -12.97
C ARG A 63 -10.14 29.97 -11.46
N PRO A 64 -9.23 29.30 -10.73
CA PRO A 64 -8.18 28.39 -11.22
C PRO A 64 -8.70 27.00 -11.62
N VAL A 65 -7.93 26.28 -12.43
CA VAL A 65 -8.15 24.86 -12.69
C VAL A 65 -7.87 24.08 -11.40
N LEU A 66 -8.78 23.20 -11.04
CA LEU A 66 -8.69 22.39 -9.82
C LEU A 66 -8.52 20.91 -10.16
N TYR A 67 -7.87 20.20 -9.27
CA TYR A 67 -7.65 18.76 -9.38
C TYR A 67 -8.13 18.09 -8.09
N LYS A 68 -8.77 16.96 -8.23
CA LYS A 68 -9.09 16.06 -7.12
C LYS A 68 -8.63 14.65 -7.46
N ILE A 69 -8.40 13.84 -6.44
CA ILE A 69 -8.23 12.42 -6.66
C ILE A 69 -9.50 11.91 -7.34
N HIS A 70 -9.29 11.20 -8.41
CA HIS A 70 -10.38 10.48 -9.03
C HIS A 70 -10.79 9.37 -8.06
N ASN A 71 -11.76 9.66 -7.18
CA ASN A 71 -12.38 8.71 -6.25
C ASN A 71 -13.31 7.73 -6.99
N LYS A 72 -12.92 7.28 -8.16
CA LYS A 72 -13.23 5.91 -8.47
C LYS A 72 -12.33 5.11 -7.53
N LEU A 73 -12.86 4.63 -6.40
CA LEU A 73 -12.69 3.22 -6.09
C LEU A 73 -12.67 2.58 -7.47
N ASP A 74 -11.47 2.17 -7.97
CA ASP A 74 -11.38 1.55 -9.28
C ASP A 74 -12.52 0.54 -9.28
N GLU A 75 -13.60 0.80 -10.07
CA GLU A 75 -14.72 -0.14 -10.17
C GLU A 75 -14.21 -1.52 -10.60
N ASN A 76 -12.98 -1.56 -11.09
CA ASN A 76 -12.20 -2.76 -11.38
C ASN A 76 -11.40 -3.30 -10.18
N ASP A 77 -11.38 -2.65 -9.02
CA ASP A 77 -10.70 -3.19 -7.84
C ASP A 77 -11.62 -4.16 -7.06
N LEU A 78 -12.19 -5.10 -7.82
CA LEU A 78 -13.08 -6.18 -7.33
C LEU A 78 -12.41 -7.02 -6.24
N ILE A 79 -11.07 -6.94 -6.13
CA ILE A 79 -10.28 -7.73 -5.19
C ILE A 79 -10.71 -7.49 -3.74
N PHE A 80 -10.84 -6.21 -3.34
CA PHE A 80 -11.24 -5.87 -1.97
C PHE A 80 -12.75 -5.89 -1.77
N ASN A 81 -13.56 -5.84 -2.83
CA ASN A 81 -15.02 -5.84 -2.73
C ASN A 81 -15.60 -7.14 -2.13
N GLN A 82 -14.80 -8.19 -2.08
CA GLN A 82 -15.18 -9.44 -1.41
C GLN A 82 -15.04 -9.37 0.13
N LEU A 83 -14.50 -8.28 0.67
CA LEU A 83 -14.35 -8.09 2.10
C LEU A 83 -15.60 -7.42 2.68
N ILE A 84 -16.08 -7.96 3.81
CA ILE A 84 -17.16 -7.33 4.56
C ILE A 84 -16.63 -6.01 5.16
N GLY A 85 -17.38 -4.93 4.99
CA GLY A 85 -17.01 -3.61 5.51
C GLY A 85 -16.10 -2.79 4.58
N VAL A 86 -15.94 -3.18 3.31
CA VAL A 86 -15.13 -2.45 2.31
C VAL A 86 -15.56 -0.98 2.14
N ASN A 87 -16.86 -0.70 2.22
CA ASN A 87 -17.42 0.66 2.14
C ASN A 87 -17.61 1.30 3.53
N GLY A 88 -17.17 0.66 4.59
CA GLY A 88 -17.28 1.09 5.98
C GLY A 88 -15.92 1.13 6.68
N GLY A 89 -15.77 0.35 7.75
CA GLY A 89 -14.57 0.35 8.58
C GLY A 89 -13.27 -0.02 7.85
N LEU A 90 -13.34 -0.77 6.74
CA LEU A 90 -12.18 -1.14 5.94
C LEU A 90 -11.86 -0.14 4.82
N ALA A 91 -12.71 0.82 4.51
CA ALA A 91 -12.50 1.76 3.41
C ALA A 91 -11.16 2.52 3.55
N LYS A 92 -10.93 3.11 4.71
CA LYS A 92 -9.69 3.84 5.01
C LYS A 92 -8.45 2.94 5.04
N PRO A 93 -8.43 1.83 5.79
CA PRO A 93 -7.31 0.88 5.75
C PRO A 93 -6.95 0.39 4.35
N ILE A 94 -7.93 0.11 3.50
CA ILE A 94 -7.69 -0.31 2.12
C ILE A 94 -7.02 0.81 1.31
N GLN A 95 -7.51 2.04 1.45
CA GLN A 95 -6.93 3.21 0.77
C GLN A 95 -5.49 3.45 1.23
N ASP A 96 -5.23 3.41 2.53
CA ASP A 96 -3.90 3.62 3.10
C ASP A 96 -2.90 2.56 2.59
N ILE A 97 -3.33 1.29 2.53
CA ILE A 97 -2.52 0.19 2.01
C ILE A 97 -2.24 0.38 0.51
N LYS A 98 -3.26 0.70 -0.29
CA LYS A 98 -3.09 0.94 -1.72
C LYS A 98 -2.09 2.06 -1.99
N SER A 99 -2.25 3.18 -1.30
CA SER A 99 -1.35 4.34 -1.42
C SER A 99 0.08 3.97 -1.05
N THR A 100 0.25 3.22 0.04
CA THR A 100 1.57 2.78 0.53
C THR A 100 2.25 1.82 -0.44
N LEU A 101 1.51 0.84 -0.96
CA LEU A 101 2.03 -0.15 -1.91
C LEU A 101 2.39 0.44 -3.27
N LEU A 102 1.62 1.44 -3.73
CA LEU A 102 1.85 2.11 -5.00
C LEU A 102 2.92 3.21 -4.90
N TYR A 103 3.36 3.56 -3.69
CA TYR A 103 4.43 4.52 -3.50
C TYR A 103 5.76 4.00 -4.04
N PRO A 104 6.47 4.75 -4.90
CA PRO A 104 7.73 4.31 -5.48
C PRO A 104 8.84 4.35 -4.43
N GLY A 105 9.47 3.22 -4.19
CA GLY A 105 10.58 3.13 -3.25
C GLY A 105 10.79 1.73 -2.69
N LYS A 106 11.22 1.65 -1.43
CA LYS A 106 11.34 0.37 -0.72
C LYS A 106 9.95 -0.25 -0.53
N LYS A 107 9.84 -1.56 -0.72
CA LYS A 107 8.60 -2.29 -0.43
C LYS A 107 8.24 -2.12 1.04
N PRO A 108 7.01 -1.69 1.37
CA PRO A 108 6.63 -1.45 2.75
C PRO A 108 6.45 -2.76 3.52
N ILE A 109 6.66 -2.69 4.84
CA ILE A 109 6.17 -3.70 5.77
C ILE A 109 4.79 -3.24 6.25
N ILE A 110 3.79 -4.12 6.13
CA ILE A 110 2.41 -3.85 6.54
C ILE A 110 2.12 -4.66 7.79
N LEU A 111 1.74 -4.00 8.88
CA LEU A 111 1.27 -4.64 10.09
C LEU A 111 -0.25 -4.65 10.13
N LEU A 112 -0.86 -5.85 10.18
CA LEU A 112 -2.29 -6.05 10.34
C LEU A 112 -2.59 -6.38 11.81
N THR A 113 -3.29 -5.49 12.50
CA THR A 113 -3.72 -5.68 13.90
C THR A 113 -5.22 -5.95 13.97
N GLY A 114 -5.65 -6.66 14.99
CA GLY A 114 -7.06 -6.97 15.24
C GLY A 114 -7.23 -8.28 15.98
N GLU A 115 -8.42 -8.53 16.52
CA GLU A 115 -8.77 -9.74 17.26
C GLU A 115 -8.67 -11.01 16.41
N SER A 116 -8.66 -12.17 17.06
CA SER A 116 -8.72 -13.45 16.35
C SER A 116 -10.07 -13.54 15.57
N GLY A 117 -10.03 -14.12 14.38
CA GLY A 117 -11.23 -14.26 13.54
C GLY A 117 -11.65 -13.05 12.72
N THR A 118 -11.01 -11.87 12.89
CA THR A 118 -11.37 -10.65 12.16
C THR A 118 -10.97 -10.63 10.66
N GLY A 119 -10.47 -11.74 10.11
CA GLY A 119 -10.18 -11.84 8.69
C GLY A 119 -8.80 -11.35 8.25
N LYS A 120 -7.83 -11.13 9.18
CA LYS A 120 -6.48 -10.67 8.85
C LYS A 120 -5.79 -11.49 7.75
N SER A 121 -5.89 -12.81 7.80
CA SER A 121 -5.29 -13.69 6.77
C SER A 121 -5.97 -13.54 5.40
N LEU A 122 -7.28 -13.33 5.39
CA LEU A 122 -8.02 -13.05 4.15
C LEU A 122 -7.60 -11.69 3.59
N PHE A 123 -7.46 -10.69 4.46
CA PHE A 123 -7.03 -9.35 4.06
C PHE A 123 -5.60 -9.37 3.49
N ALA A 124 -4.66 -10.09 4.11
CA ALA A 124 -3.31 -10.28 3.59
C ALA A 124 -3.31 -10.95 2.19
N LYS A 125 -4.19 -11.95 1.99
CA LYS A 125 -4.38 -12.57 0.67
C LYS A 125 -4.87 -11.55 -0.36
N LYS A 126 -5.82 -10.69 -0.01
CA LYS A 126 -6.31 -9.63 -0.91
C LYS A 126 -5.25 -8.58 -1.24
N ILE A 127 -4.38 -8.24 -0.28
CA ILE A 127 -3.21 -7.39 -0.52
C ILE A 127 -2.28 -8.04 -1.56
N TYR A 128 -2.00 -9.33 -1.42
CA TYR A 128 -1.17 -10.04 -2.38
C TYR A 128 -1.80 -10.09 -3.80
N GLU A 129 -3.11 -10.37 -3.89
CA GLU A 129 -3.85 -10.36 -5.16
C GLU A 129 -3.76 -8.97 -5.82
N PHE A 130 -3.92 -7.91 -5.04
CA PHE A 130 -3.74 -6.53 -5.50
C PHE A 130 -2.31 -6.25 -5.99
N CYS A 131 -1.30 -6.67 -5.23
CA CYS A 131 0.10 -6.53 -5.65
C CYS A 131 0.38 -7.24 -6.97
N LYS A 132 -0.22 -8.41 -7.17
CA LYS A 132 -0.09 -9.19 -8.39
C LYS A 132 -0.75 -8.50 -9.58
N GLU A 133 -1.97 -7.98 -9.41
CA GLU A 133 -2.68 -7.22 -10.43
C GLU A 133 -1.93 -5.95 -10.85
N LYS A 134 -1.36 -5.24 -9.88
CA LYS A 134 -0.61 -3.99 -10.14
C LYS A 134 0.85 -4.24 -10.57
N GLY A 135 1.27 -5.49 -10.74
CA GLY A 135 2.65 -5.83 -11.13
C GLY A 135 3.70 -5.49 -10.08
N LEU A 136 3.31 -5.32 -8.80
CA LEU A 136 4.21 -5.05 -7.68
C LEU A 136 4.96 -6.31 -7.23
N VAL A 137 4.40 -7.46 -7.52
CA VAL A 137 5.02 -8.79 -7.40
C VAL A 137 4.94 -9.52 -8.74
N SER A 138 5.83 -10.48 -8.96
CA SER A 138 5.84 -11.27 -10.20
C SER A 138 4.56 -12.11 -10.33
N GLN A 139 4.14 -12.37 -11.57
CA GLN A 139 3.04 -13.30 -11.83
C GLN A 139 3.33 -14.73 -11.33
N SER A 140 4.60 -15.14 -11.35
CA SER A 140 5.07 -16.41 -10.77
C SER A 140 5.39 -16.32 -9.28
N GLY A 141 5.46 -15.10 -8.70
CA GLY A 141 5.72 -14.89 -7.28
C GLY A 141 4.61 -15.48 -6.42
N GLN A 142 4.96 -16.09 -5.31
CA GLN A 142 4.03 -16.77 -4.41
C GLN A 142 3.75 -15.96 -3.14
N LEU A 143 2.56 -16.15 -2.56
CA LEU A 143 2.27 -15.74 -1.19
C LEU A 143 2.69 -16.87 -0.25
N VAL A 144 3.77 -16.67 0.47
CA VAL A 144 4.26 -17.64 1.46
C VAL A 144 3.73 -17.25 2.82
N LYS A 145 2.92 -18.11 3.43
CA LYS A 145 2.40 -17.91 4.79
C LYS A 145 3.28 -18.65 5.79
N LEU A 146 3.79 -17.91 6.76
CA LEU A 146 4.55 -18.43 7.89
C LEU A 146 3.76 -18.21 9.18
N ASN A 147 3.41 -19.28 9.88
CA ASN A 147 2.76 -19.18 11.18
C ASN A 147 3.82 -19.20 12.29
N CYS A 148 3.99 -18.05 12.94
CA CYS A 148 5.01 -17.85 13.98
C CYS A 148 4.79 -18.70 15.24
N LYS A 149 3.60 -19.26 15.42
CA LYS A 149 3.33 -20.20 16.51
C LYS A 149 4.25 -21.41 16.48
N TYR A 150 4.70 -21.83 15.29
CA TYR A 150 5.61 -22.98 15.16
C TYR A 150 7.06 -22.63 15.50
N PHE A 151 7.41 -21.36 15.70
CA PHE A 151 8.77 -20.90 15.96
C PHE A 151 9.04 -20.62 17.45
N MET A 152 8.02 -20.69 18.29
CA MET A 152 8.11 -20.29 19.70
C MET A 152 9.20 -21.03 20.50
N ASN A 153 9.57 -22.25 20.10
CA ASN A 153 10.45 -23.13 20.87
C ASN A 153 11.65 -23.69 20.07
N ASP A 154 11.85 -23.23 18.81
CA ASP A 154 12.89 -23.83 17.96
C ASP A 154 13.67 -22.74 17.20
N GLU A 155 14.76 -22.27 17.84
CA GLU A 155 15.71 -21.33 17.23
C GLU A 155 16.33 -21.89 15.95
N THR A 156 16.44 -23.21 15.83
CA THR A 156 16.98 -23.88 14.64
C THR A 156 16.04 -23.74 13.46
N MET A 157 14.74 -23.84 13.69
CA MET A 157 13.72 -23.61 12.64
C MET A 157 13.77 -22.17 12.12
N ILE A 158 13.99 -21.22 13.00
CA ILE A 158 14.09 -19.80 12.63
C ILE A 158 15.34 -19.55 11.81
N LYS A 159 16.50 -20.10 12.23
CA LYS A 159 17.72 -20.05 11.44
C LYS A 159 17.55 -20.69 10.06
N ASN A 160 16.86 -21.80 9.95
CA ASN A 160 16.61 -22.48 8.69
C ASN A 160 15.69 -21.68 7.74
N ILE A 161 14.78 -20.87 8.27
CA ILE A 161 13.89 -20.04 7.46
C ILE A 161 14.64 -18.84 6.88
N PHE A 162 15.56 -18.25 7.66
CA PHE A 162 16.23 -17.00 7.30
C PHE A 162 17.66 -17.18 6.77
N VAL A 163 18.37 -18.22 7.22
CA VAL A 163 19.83 -18.38 7.00
C VAL A 163 20.15 -19.43 5.96
N ASP A 164 19.37 -20.49 5.81
CA ASP A 164 19.65 -21.52 4.81
C ASP A 164 19.20 -21.05 3.41
N TYR A 165 20.09 -20.28 2.78
CA TYR A 165 19.90 -19.53 1.54
C TYR A 165 19.47 -20.38 0.33
N ARG A 166 19.69 -21.70 0.36
CA ARG A 166 19.50 -22.56 -0.84
C ARG A 166 18.17 -23.28 -0.89
N LYS A 167 17.42 -23.32 0.21
CA LYS A 167 16.11 -23.97 0.31
C LYS A 167 15.15 -23.22 1.23
N SER A 168 15.44 -21.99 1.56
CA SER A 168 14.70 -21.24 2.58
C SER A 168 13.26 -20.98 2.10
N THR A 169 12.35 -20.94 3.03
CA THR A 169 10.96 -20.56 2.76
C THR A 169 10.88 -19.14 2.20
N ILE A 170 11.90 -18.32 2.47
CA ILE A 170 12.06 -16.97 1.90
C ILE A 170 12.34 -17.02 0.41
N ASP A 171 13.17 -17.97 -0.07
CA ASP A 171 13.41 -18.11 -1.51
C ASP A 171 12.13 -18.44 -2.30
N LYS A 172 11.21 -19.18 -1.70
CA LYS A 172 9.90 -19.45 -2.31
C LYS A 172 9.06 -18.18 -2.49
N ALA A 173 9.29 -17.17 -1.63
CA ALA A 173 8.63 -15.88 -1.72
C ALA A 173 9.36 -14.88 -2.63
N LYS A 174 10.47 -15.27 -3.24
CA LYS A 174 11.24 -14.40 -4.14
C LYS A 174 10.34 -13.83 -5.23
N ASN A 175 10.37 -12.52 -5.37
CA ASN A 175 9.47 -11.77 -6.25
C ASN A 175 7.97 -11.91 -5.93
N GLY A 176 7.63 -12.43 -4.75
CA GLY A 176 6.29 -12.59 -4.21
C GLY A 176 6.08 -11.81 -2.92
N MET A 177 5.36 -12.40 -1.98
CA MET A 177 5.04 -11.81 -0.67
C MET A 177 5.18 -12.85 0.45
N ILE A 178 5.66 -12.42 1.61
CA ILE A 178 5.65 -13.21 2.84
C ILE A 178 4.60 -12.64 3.78
N TYR A 179 3.79 -13.52 4.35
CA TYR A 179 2.83 -13.20 5.40
C TYR A 179 3.19 -13.94 6.68
N PHE A 180 3.60 -13.19 7.70
CA PHE A 180 3.83 -13.71 9.02
C PHE A 180 2.54 -13.67 9.84
N ASP A 181 1.98 -14.83 10.16
CA ASP A 181 0.81 -14.96 11.01
C ASP A 181 1.25 -15.14 12.46
N ASN A 182 0.52 -14.53 13.40
CA ASN A 182 0.84 -14.56 14.84
C ASN A 182 2.23 -13.98 15.17
N VAL A 183 2.61 -12.89 14.52
CA VAL A 183 3.93 -12.25 14.65
C VAL A 183 4.30 -11.87 16.10
N HIS A 184 3.29 -11.61 16.95
CA HIS A 184 3.47 -11.32 18.38
C HIS A 184 4.05 -12.49 19.20
N LEU A 185 4.07 -13.70 18.63
CA LEU A 185 4.64 -14.89 19.25
C LEU A 185 6.13 -15.07 18.91
N ILE A 186 6.71 -14.20 18.09
CA ILE A 186 8.14 -14.27 17.79
C ILE A 186 8.94 -13.83 19.03
N PRO A 187 9.88 -14.64 19.54
CA PRO A 187 10.72 -14.27 20.65
C PRO A 187 11.53 -13.00 20.38
N GLU A 188 11.73 -12.14 21.39
CA GLU A 188 12.39 -10.83 21.24
C GLU A 188 13.85 -10.95 20.76
N ASN A 189 14.56 -11.99 21.14
CA ASN A 189 15.94 -12.26 20.70
C ASN A 189 16.07 -12.43 19.18
N ILE A 190 14.97 -12.72 18.49
CA ILE A 190 14.92 -12.94 17.04
C ILE A 190 14.58 -11.65 16.29
N ASN A 191 13.97 -10.68 16.95
CA ASN A 191 13.67 -9.38 16.37
C ASN A 191 14.92 -8.66 15.83
N GLN A 192 16.12 -8.99 16.33
CA GLN A 192 17.39 -8.46 15.83
C GLN A 192 17.78 -9.00 14.44
N LEU A 193 17.23 -10.14 14.01
CA LEU A 193 17.48 -10.70 12.66
C LEU A 193 16.70 -10.01 11.54
N TYR A 194 15.75 -9.15 11.86
CA TYR A 194 14.94 -8.40 10.87
C TYR A 194 15.51 -7.04 10.50
N MET A 195 16.67 -6.66 11.04
CA MET A 195 17.32 -5.38 10.71
C MET A 195 18.34 -5.47 9.57
N ILE A 196 18.23 -6.49 8.71
CA ILE A 196 19.10 -6.64 7.54
C ILE A 196 18.40 -6.17 6.26
#